data_10161d7cedc0989aadd9add61f8b772f
#
_entry.id   10161d7cedc0989aadd9add61f8b772f
#
_cell.length_a   1.000
_cell.length_b   1.000
_cell.length_c   1.000
_cell.angle_alpha   90.00
_cell.angle_beta   90.00
_cell.angle_gamma   90.00
#
_symmetry.space_group_name_H-M   'P 1'
#
loop_
_entity.id
_entity.type
_entity.pdbx_description
1 polymer ?
#
loop_
_entity_poly.entity_id
_entity_poly.type
_entity_poly.pdbx_seq_one_letter_code
_entity_poly.pdbx_strand_id
1 'polypeptide(L)'
;MIPKSSYPGDQKILRVVSINVNGLRSSVTKGLLEWIEQSDADVICMQESRITHAQWTDKFKPEGWYTHLFPAERPGYAGTAIYSRLPFVSLTDGLGFELADSQG
;
A
#
# COMPACT_ATOMS: atom_id res chain seq x y z
N MET A 1 -0.30 -7.57 -18.68
CA MET A 1 -1.24 -8.10 -17.67
C MET A 1 -2.31 -8.93 -18.34
N ILE A 2 -2.67 -10.04 -17.75
CA ILE A 2 -3.74 -10.88 -18.29
C ILE A 2 -5.08 -10.29 -17.89
N PRO A 3 -5.99 -10.07 -18.83
CA PRO A 3 -7.31 -9.53 -18.48
C PRO A 3 -8.05 -10.43 -17.51
N LYS A 4 -8.81 -9.84 -16.62
CA LYS A 4 -9.57 -10.59 -15.62
C LYS A 4 -10.57 -11.54 -16.26
N SER A 5 -11.14 -11.14 -17.37
CA SER A 5 -12.09 -11.97 -18.09
C SER A 5 -11.48 -13.25 -18.65
N SER A 6 -10.17 -13.36 -18.65
CA SER A 6 -9.48 -14.55 -19.12
C SER A 6 -9.37 -15.65 -18.06
N TYR A 7 -9.82 -15.38 -16.85
CA TYR A 7 -9.68 -16.34 -15.75
C TYR A 7 -10.99 -17.04 -15.49
N PRO A 8 -10.93 -18.35 -15.26
CA PRO A 8 -12.15 -19.14 -15.02
C PRO A 8 -12.85 -18.68 -13.74
N GLY A 9 -14.15 -18.75 -13.72
CA GLY A 9 -14.94 -18.50 -12.52
C GLY A 9 -14.96 -17.06 -12.08
N ASP A 10 -14.65 -16.14 -12.97
CA ASP A 10 -14.60 -14.71 -12.66
C ASP A 10 -13.65 -14.38 -11.52
N GLN A 11 -12.61 -15.19 -11.38
CA GLN A 11 -11.62 -14.94 -10.35
C GLN A 11 -10.90 -13.64 -10.62
N LYS A 12 -10.71 -12.88 -9.56
CA LYS A 12 -9.96 -11.66 -9.65
C LYS A 12 -8.50 -11.92 -9.40
N ILE A 13 -7.67 -11.26 -10.16
CA ILE A 13 -6.25 -11.26 -9.92
C ILE A 13 -5.89 -9.94 -9.26
N LEU A 14 -5.27 -10.04 -8.10
CA LEU A 14 -4.72 -8.90 -7.43
C LEU A 14 -3.26 -8.80 -7.79
N ARG A 15 -2.88 -7.61 -8.24
CA ARG A 15 -1.49 -7.30 -8.46
C ARG A 15 -0.94 -6.65 -7.20
N VAL A 16 -0.12 -7.39 -6.48
CA VAL A 16 0.49 -6.91 -5.24
C VAL A 16 1.96 -6.61 -5.52
N VAL A 17 2.36 -5.42 -5.17
CA VAL A 17 3.76 -5.00 -5.30
C VAL A 17 4.35 -4.86 -3.92
N SER A 18 5.55 -5.38 -3.74
CA SER A 18 6.30 -5.23 -2.50
C SER A 18 7.59 -4.48 -2.83
N ILE A 19 7.84 -3.40 -2.11
CA ILE A 19 8.97 -2.54 -2.43
C ILE A 19 9.58 -1.98 -1.15
N ASN A 20 10.91 -1.96 -1.08
CA ASN A 20 11.60 -1.28 0.00
C ASN A 20 11.79 0.17 -0.41
N VAL A 21 11.18 1.09 0.34
CA VAL A 21 11.25 2.50 -0.02
C VAL A 21 12.39 3.24 0.67
N ASN A 22 13.02 2.62 1.65
CA ASN A 22 14.14 3.22 2.37
C ASN A 22 13.85 4.66 2.80
N GLY A 23 12.70 4.84 3.44
CA GLY A 23 12.24 6.14 3.87
C GLY A 23 11.15 6.68 2.95
N LEU A 24 9.91 6.67 3.43
CA LEU A 24 8.76 7.08 2.63
C LEU A 24 8.82 8.56 2.27
N ARG A 25 9.22 9.40 3.23
CA ARG A 25 9.27 10.85 2.97
C ARG A 25 10.21 11.18 1.83
N SER A 26 11.38 10.57 1.84
CA SER A 26 12.36 10.78 0.79
C SER A 26 11.87 10.25 -0.55
N SER A 27 11.25 9.07 -0.55
CA SER A 27 10.73 8.48 -1.79
C SER A 27 9.62 9.30 -2.39
N VAL A 28 8.74 9.86 -1.57
CA VAL A 28 7.67 10.72 -2.06
C VAL A 28 8.25 11.98 -2.72
N THR A 29 9.29 12.55 -2.12
CA THR A 29 9.97 13.70 -2.73
C THR A 29 10.56 13.35 -4.10
N LYS A 30 10.94 12.09 -4.29
CA LYS A 30 11.55 11.64 -5.55
C LYS A 30 10.54 11.13 -6.56
N GLY A 31 9.25 11.25 -6.30
CA GLY A 31 8.23 10.91 -7.29
C GLY A 31 7.48 9.60 -7.02
N LEU A 32 7.55 9.08 -5.81
CA LEU A 32 6.89 7.81 -5.50
C LEU A 32 5.37 7.86 -5.75
N LEU A 33 4.71 8.94 -5.35
CA LEU A 33 3.25 9.01 -5.50
C LEU A 33 2.83 9.01 -6.96
N GLU A 34 3.57 9.68 -7.81
CA GLU A 34 3.30 9.68 -9.24
C GLU A 34 3.47 8.28 -9.82
N TRP A 35 4.50 7.56 -9.36
CA TRP A 35 4.72 6.18 -9.77
C TRP A 35 3.57 5.28 -9.32
N ILE A 36 3.08 5.48 -8.08
CA ILE A 36 1.96 4.71 -7.56
C ILE A 36 0.72 4.92 -8.42
N GLU A 37 0.41 6.15 -8.76
CA GLU A 37 -0.78 6.46 -9.55
C GLU A 37 -0.73 5.84 -10.94
N GLN A 38 0.46 5.72 -11.50
CA GLN A 38 0.63 5.17 -12.84
C GLN A 38 0.78 3.64 -12.82
N SER A 39 0.94 3.05 -11.65
CA SER A 39 1.14 1.63 -11.54
C SER A 39 -0.16 0.86 -11.78
N ASP A 40 -0.02 -0.39 -12.21
CA ASP A 40 -1.15 -1.30 -12.34
C ASP A 40 -1.44 -2.01 -11.02
N ALA A 41 -0.75 -1.68 -9.96
CA ALA A 41 -0.86 -2.39 -8.71
C ALA A 41 -2.22 -2.16 -8.07
N ASP A 42 -2.78 -3.19 -7.49
CA ASP A 42 -3.97 -3.08 -6.66
C ASP A 42 -3.57 -2.83 -5.21
N VAL A 43 -2.46 -3.40 -4.78
CA VAL A 43 -1.94 -3.24 -3.43
C VAL A 43 -0.43 -3.03 -3.51
N ILE A 44 0.07 -2.08 -2.75
CA ILE A 44 1.51 -1.83 -2.67
C ILE A 44 1.91 -1.88 -1.20
N CYS A 45 2.80 -2.81 -0.88
CA CYS A 45 3.35 -2.96 0.46
C CYS A 45 4.75 -2.38 0.46
N MET A 46 4.98 -1.36 1.28
CA MET A 46 6.25 -0.65 1.31
C MET A 46 6.96 -0.91 2.62
N GLN A 47 8.13 -1.52 2.54
CA GLN A 47 8.95 -1.77 3.70
C GLN A 47 9.86 -0.57 3.95
N GLU A 48 10.34 -0.47 5.17
CA GLU A 48 11.24 0.59 5.62
C GLU A 48 10.65 1.97 5.36
N SER A 49 9.40 2.14 5.78
CA SER A 49 8.73 3.44 5.63
C SER A 49 9.37 4.54 6.47
N ARG A 50 9.90 4.21 7.63
CA ARG A 50 10.66 5.13 8.51
C ARG A 50 9.94 6.44 8.78
N ILE A 51 8.64 6.36 8.98
CA ILE A 51 7.81 7.52 9.20
C ILE A 51 6.94 7.27 10.42
N THR A 52 6.72 8.31 11.23
CA THR A 52 5.86 8.22 12.41
C THR A 52 4.43 8.60 12.06
N HIS A 53 3.48 8.27 12.95
CA HIS A 53 2.10 8.69 12.75
C HIS A 53 1.98 10.21 12.67
N ALA A 54 2.78 10.93 13.44
CA ALA A 54 2.75 12.39 13.42
C ALA A 54 3.19 12.95 12.06
N GLN A 55 4.05 12.24 11.37
CA GLN A 55 4.54 12.64 10.05
C GLN A 55 3.63 12.12 8.92
N TRP A 56 2.74 11.21 9.22
CA TRP A 56 1.84 10.56 8.26
C TRP A 56 0.63 11.45 8.04
N THR A 57 0.78 12.43 7.16
CA THR A 57 -0.24 13.43 6.89
C THR A 57 -0.90 13.15 5.54
N ASP A 58 -1.88 13.96 5.19
CA ASP A 58 -2.65 13.77 3.97
C ASP A 58 -1.81 13.79 2.71
N LYS A 59 -0.63 14.42 2.75
CA LYS A 59 0.23 14.44 1.58
C LYS A 59 0.75 13.05 1.20
N PHE A 60 0.67 12.08 2.12
CA PHE A 60 1.06 10.70 1.85
C PHE A 60 -0.12 9.82 1.47
N LYS A 61 -1.32 10.40 1.37
CA LYS A 61 -2.56 9.66 1.15
C LYS A 61 -3.22 10.13 -0.13
N PRO A 62 -2.74 9.67 -1.28
CA PRO A 62 -3.28 10.13 -2.55
C PRO A 62 -4.73 9.71 -2.71
N GLU A 63 -5.48 10.52 -3.45
CA GLU A 63 -6.87 10.26 -3.72
C GLU A 63 -7.02 8.95 -4.50
N GLY A 64 -8.04 8.18 -4.18
CA GLY A 64 -8.29 6.91 -4.84
C GLY A 64 -7.58 5.72 -4.21
N TRP A 65 -6.83 5.95 -3.15
CA TRP A 65 -6.11 4.89 -2.47
C TRP A 65 -6.49 4.84 -1.00
N TYR A 66 -6.68 3.62 -0.49
CA TYR A 66 -6.78 3.37 0.94
C TYR A 66 -5.38 3.12 1.45
N THR A 67 -5.03 3.77 2.56
CA THR A 67 -3.66 3.70 3.07
C THR A 67 -3.65 3.37 4.54
N HIS A 68 -2.61 2.68 4.96
CA HIS A 68 -2.40 2.40 6.38
C HIS A 68 -0.92 2.35 6.68
N LEU A 69 -0.56 2.86 7.84
CA LEU A 69 0.81 2.86 8.32
C LEU A 69 0.94 1.96 9.54
N PHE A 70 1.90 1.04 9.47
CA PHE A 70 2.35 0.27 10.62
C PHE A 70 3.72 0.79 10.99
N PRO A 71 3.82 1.79 11.87
CA PRO A 71 5.13 2.35 12.21
C PRO A 71 5.92 1.38 13.06
N ALA A 72 7.24 1.49 13.01
CA ALA A 72 8.08 0.76 13.95
C ALA A 72 7.85 1.31 15.35
N GLU A 73 8.11 0.47 16.36
CA GLU A 73 7.95 0.90 17.74
C GLU A 73 8.94 2.00 18.13
N ARG A 74 10.05 2.07 17.42
CA ARG A 74 11.09 3.07 17.68
C ARG A 74 11.19 4.03 16.52
N PRO A 75 11.22 5.35 16.78
CA PRO A 75 11.38 6.32 15.71
C PRO A 75 12.65 6.06 14.91
N GLY A 76 12.56 6.22 13.60
CA GLY A 76 13.71 6.04 12.71
C GLY A 76 14.00 4.61 12.30
N TYR A 77 13.31 3.66 12.90
CA TYR A 77 13.45 2.26 12.50
C TYR A 77 12.51 1.94 11.34
N ALA A 78 12.61 0.72 10.87
CA ALA A 78 11.75 0.26 9.79
C ALA A 78 10.28 0.34 10.21
N GLY A 79 9.41 0.31 9.28
CA GLY A 79 7.97 0.24 9.45
C GLY A 79 7.42 -0.13 8.09
N THR A 80 6.11 -0.31 8.01
CA THR A 80 5.47 -0.72 6.77
C THR A 80 4.30 0.18 6.46
N ALA A 81 4.18 0.60 5.22
CA ALA A 81 3.01 1.33 4.74
C ALA A 81 2.34 0.49 3.65
N ILE A 82 1.02 0.52 3.63
CA ILE A 82 0.24 -0.21 2.65
C ILE A 82 -0.67 0.75 1.93
N TYR A 83 -0.62 0.72 0.60
CA TYR A 83 -1.49 1.50 -0.27
C TYR A 83 -2.32 0.51 -1.07
N SER A 84 -3.63 0.69 -1.08
CA SER A 84 -4.53 -0.25 -1.75
C SER A 84 -5.63 0.49 -2.49
N ARG A 85 -5.96 0.00 -3.67
CA ARG A 85 -7.14 0.49 -4.40
C ARG A 85 -8.43 -0.10 -3.85
N LEU A 86 -8.33 -1.15 -3.04
CA LEU A 86 -9.48 -1.81 -2.43
C LEU A 86 -9.53 -1.47 -0.94
N PRO A 87 -10.73 -1.29 -0.37
CA PRO A 87 -10.82 -1.00 1.05
C PRO A 87 -10.35 -2.18 1.89
N PHE A 88 -9.82 -1.86 3.05
CA PHE A 88 -9.39 -2.87 4.01
C PHE A 88 -10.60 -3.39 4.78
N VAL A 89 -10.65 -4.69 5.00
CA VAL A 89 -11.65 -5.31 5.86
C VAL A 89 -11.14 -5.35 7.30
N SER A 90 -9.90 -5.72 7.47
CA SER A 90 -9.28 -5.72 8.79
C SER A 90 -7.80 -5.44 8.66
N LEU A 91 -7.25 -4.88 9.73
CA LEU A 91 -5.84 -4.56 9.82
C LEU A 91 -5.33 -5.09 11.16
N THR A 92 -4.23 -5.80 11.13
CA THR A 92 -3.58 -6.27 12.35
C THR A 92 -2.17 -5.74 12.40
N ASP A 93 -1.69 -5.54 13.62
CA ASP A 93 -0.30 -5.15 13.80
C ASP A 93 0.60 -6.22 13.21
N GLY A 94 1.75 -5.81 12.73
CA GLY A 94 2.62 -6.70 12.02
C GLY A 94 2.35 -6.58 10.53
N LEU A 95 2.02 -7.61 9.84
CA LEU A 95 1.84 -7.56 8.40
C LEU A 95 0.50 -8.12 7.96
N GLY A 96 -0.39 -8.40 8.91
CA GLY A 96 -1.67 -8.98 8.56
C GLY A 96 -2.68 -7.92 8.17
N PHE A 97 -3.35 -8.13 7.07
CA PHE A 97 -4.48 -7.30 6.67
C PHE A 97 -5.37 -8.09 5.72
N GLU A 98 -6.61 -7.68 5.65
CA GLU A 98 -7.56 -8.25 4.71
C GLU A 98 -8.18 -7.14 3.89
N LEU A 99 -8.42 -7.44 2.63
CA LEU A 99 -9.06 -6.50 1.73
C LEU A 99 -10.52 -6.88 1.56
N ALA A 100 -11.37 -5.85 1.43
CA ALA A 100 -12.74 -6.07 1.00
C ALA A 100 -12.67 -6.40 -0.48
N ASP A 101 -12.99 -7.63 -0.84
CA ASP A 101 -13.02 -7.97 -2.24
C ASP A 101 -14.39 -7.67 -2.80
N SER A 102 -14.46 -7.62 -4.11
CA SER A 102 -15.69 -7.26 -4.78
C SER A 102 -16.71 -8.40 -4.83
N GLN A 103 -16.34 -9.55 -4.32
CA GLN A 103 -17.24 -10.68 -4.23
C GLN A 103 -17.79 -10.86 -2.83
N GLY A 104 -17.15 -10.26 -1.87
CA GLY A 104 -17.52 -10.41 -0.47
C GLY A 104 -18.33 -9.32 0.05
#